data_319ca00470297610e3f5e0002a9a31f5
#
_entry.id   319ca00470297610e3f5e0002a9a31f5
#
_cell.length_a   1.000
_cell.length_b   1.000
_cell.length_c   1.000
_cell.angle_alpha   90.00
_cell.angle_beta   90.00
_cell.angle_gamma   90.00
#
_symmetry.space_group_name_H-M   'P 1'
#
loop_
_entity.id
_entity.type
_entity.pdbx_description
1 polymer ?
#
loop_
_entity_poly.entity_id
_entity_poly.type
_entity_poly.pdbx_seq_one_letter_code
_entity_poly.pdbx_strand_id
1 'polypeptide(L)'
;MRFKNLSLGNYTVTVSTDRMYQKASELEALVEKLDSALTQAAEIVKRTDSYWVGDAAEIVRTEAREGVKLAENNHKNLTREIENLRLITEQYHSAEKKNSEDSSQLPSSILT
;
A
#
# COMPACT_ATOMS: atom_id res chain seq x y z
N MET A 1 -14.00 16.56 0.17
CA MET A 1 -13.42 15.58 -0.76
C MET A 1 -13.38 16.16 -2.16
N ARG A 2 -12.23 16.20 -2.76
CA ARG A 2 -12.02 16.90 -4.03
C ARG A 2 -11.73 15.91 -5.15
N PHE A 3 -12.54 15.93 -6.19
CA PHE A 3 -12.35 15.10 -7.37
C PHE A 3 -11.83 15.95 -8.52
N LYS A 4 -10.85 15.45 -9.25
CA LYS A 4 -10.39 16.07 -10.49
C LYS A 4 -10.42 15.08 -11.63
N ASN A 5 -10.88 15.55 -12.77
CA ASN A 5 -10.83 14.81 -14.01
C ASN A 5 -9.61 15.27 -14.80
N LEU A 6 -8.72 14.33 -15.10
CA LEU A 6 -7.54 14.59 -15.89
C LEU A 6 -7.68 13.89 -17.24
N SER A 7 -7.48 14.64 -18.31
CA SER A 7 -7.55 14.09 -19.65
C SER A 7 -6.15 13.79 -20.15
N LEU A 8 -5.90 12.54 -20.54
CA LEU A 8 -4.63 12.05 -21.08
C LEU A 8 -4.90 11.45 -22.48
N GLY A 9 -4.80 12.28 -23.52
CA GLY A 9 -5.16 11.85 -24.87
C GLY A 9 -6.63 11.47 -24.95
N ASN A 10 -6.92 10.18 -25.25
CA ASN A 10 -8.28 9.66 -25.33
C ASN A 10 -8.82 9.16 -23.99
N TYR A 11 -8.04 9.27 -22.91
CA TYR A 11 -8.40 8.75 -21.59
C TYR A 11 -8.70 9.90 -20.63
N THR A 12 -9.75 9.71 -19.83
CA THR A 12 -10.08 10.61 -18.73
C THR A 12 -9.83 9.87 -17.43
N VAL A 13 -9.04 10.48 -16.53
CA VAL A 13 -8.75 9.93 -15.21
C VAL A 13 -9.43 10.80 -14.17
N THR A 14 -10.23 10.16 -13.30
CA THR A 14 -10.84 10.83 -12.15
C THR A 14 -10.05 10.48 -10.91
N VAL A 15 -9.52 11.49 -10.21
CA VAL A 15 -8.67 11.31 -9.05
C VAL A 15 -9.17 12.14 -7.88
N SER A 16 -9.26 11.51 -6.72
CA SER A 16 -9.43 12.19 -5.44
C SER A 16 -8.18 11.92 -4.60
N THR A 17 -7.30 12.91 -4.47
CA THR A 17 -6.06 12.77 -3.73
C THR A 17 -6.29 12.50 -2.25
N ASP A 18 -7.32 13.13 -1.66
CA ASP A 18 -7.68 12.88 -0.26
C ASP A 18 -8.06 11.42 -0.02
N ARG A 19 -8.85 10.85 -0.91
CA ARG A 19 -9.22 9.43 -0.83
C ARG A 19 -8.03 8.51 -1.05
N MET A 20 -7.14 8.86 -1.97
CA MET A 20 -5.93 8.07 -2.24
C MET A 20 -5.02 8.03 -1.01
N TYR A 21 -4.80 9.16 -0.33
CA TYR A 21 -4.03 9.21 0.92
C TYR A 21 -4.69 8.40 2.02
N GLN A 22 -6.01 8.52 2.15
CA GLN A 22 -6.78 7.76 3.13
C GLN A 22 -6.63 6.25 2.90
N LYS A 23 -6.76 5.80 1.65
CA LYS A 23 -6.64 4.38 1.29
C LYS A 23 -5.21 3.87 1.49
N ALA A 24 -4.20 4.68 1.20
CA ALA A 24 -2.82 4.32 1.48
C ALA A 24 -2.60 4.10 2.98
N SER A 25 -3.17 4.96 3.83
CA SER A 25 -3.09 4.81 5.28
C SER A 25 -3.84 3.58 5.79
N GLU A 26 -5.01 3.28 5.24
CA GLU A 26 -5.77 2.06 5.57
C GLU A 26 -5.00 0.80 5.19
N LEU A 27 -4.37 0.80 4.01
CA LEU A 27 -3.54 -0.32 3.56
C LEU A 27 -2.33 -0.50 4.46
N GLU A 28 -1.67 0.58 4.86
CA GLU A 28 -0.54 0.53 5.78
C GLU A 28 -0.92 -0.11 7.12
N ALA A 29 -2.07 0.27 7.67
CA ALA A 29 -2.57 -0.32 8.92
C ALA A 29 -2.83 -1.82 8.77
N LEU A 30 -3.37 -2.26 7.65
CA LEU A 30 -3.61 -3.68 7.36
C LEU A 30 -2.29 -4.44 7.20
N VAL A 31 -1.29 -3.84 6.55
CA VAL A 31 0.03 -4.46 6.37
C VAL A 31 0.73 -4.63 7.73
N GLU A 32 0.60 -3.66 8.64
CA GLU A 32 1.13 -3.78 10.00
C GLU A 32 0.46 -4.93 10.78
N LYS A 33 -0.86 -5.10 10.63
CA LYS A 33 -1.58 -6.23 11.22
C LYS A 33 -1.10 -7.56 10.65
N LEU A 34 -0.82 -7.60 9.35
CA LEU A 34 -0.28 -8.79 8.70
C LEU A 34 1.09 -9.14 9.27
N ASP A 35 1.96 -8.16 9.44
CA ASP A 35 3.30 -8.34 10.03
C ASP A 35 3.21 -8.92 11.43
N SER A 36 2.33 -8.38 12.27
CA SER A 36 2.07 -8.89 13.62
C SER A 36 1.58 -10.33 13.60
N ALA A 37 0.66 -10.67 12.69
CA ALA A 37 0.14 -12.02 12.55
C ALA A 37 1.23 -13.01 12.12
N LEU A 38 2.13 -12.60 11.22
CA LEU A 38 3.25 -13.41 10.77
C LEU A 38 4.25 -13.68 11.90
N THR A 39 4.54 -12.66 12.69
CA THR A 39 5.42 -12.80 13.87
C THR A 39 4.84 -13.80 14.86
N GLN A 40 3.54 -13.71 15.13
CA GLN A 40 2.84 -14.65 16.01
C GLN A 40 2.84 -16.07 15.44
N ALA A 41 2.60 -16.22 14.14
CA ALA A 41 2.63 -17.53 13.49
C ALA A 41 4.01 -18.18 13.61
N ALA A 42 5.08 -17.42 13.40
CA ALA A 42 6.47 -17.91 13.54
C ALA A 42 6.74 -18.38 14.97
N GLU A 43 6.28 -17.63 15.97
CA GLU A 43 6.44 -18.00 17.38
C GLU A 43 5.67 -19.28 17.74
N ILE A 44 4.44 -19.43 17.25
CA ILE A 44 3.64 -20.63 17.48
C ILE A 44 4.34 -21.86 16.90
N VAL A 45 4.84 -21.77 15.68
CA VAL A 45 5.55 -22.86 15.03
C VAL A 45 6.82 -23.23 15.82
N LYS A 46 7.58 -22.24 16.24
CA LYS A 46 8.81 -22.45 17.01
C LYS A 46 8.55 -23.17 18.33
N ARG A 47 7.47 -22.81 19.02
CA ARG A 47 7.12 -23.41 20.32
C ARG A 47 6.76 -24.89 20.23
N THR A 48 6.38 -25.40 19.07
CA THR A 48 6.06 -26.82 18.91
C THR A 48 7.30 -27.71 19.15
N ASP A 49 8.51 -27.17 19.06
CA ASP A 49 9.76 -27.90 19.30
C ASP A 49 9.79 -28.54 20.69
N SER A 50 9.12 -27.97 21.67
CA SER A 50 9.13 -28.43 23.04
C SER A 50 8.26 -29.66 23.31
N TYR A 51 7.30 -29.98 22.45
CA TYR A 51 6.36 -31.07 22.70
C TYR A 51 6.04 -31.92 21.47
N TRP A 52 6.56 -31.60 20.29
CA TRP A 52 6.30 -32.36 19.07
C TRP A 52 7.60 -32.63 18.33
N VAL A 53 8.07 -33.88 18.38
CA VAL A 53 9.33 -34.33 17.84
C VAL A 53 9.10 -35.49 16.87
N GLY A 54 9.92 -35.59 15.85
CA GLY A 54 9.88 -36.66 14.86
C GLY A 54 9.88 -36.11 13.43
N ASP A 55 9.96 -37.01 12.46
CA ASP A 55 10.08 -36.63 11.05
C ASP A 55 8.87 -35.85 10.54
N ALA A 56 7.65 -36.26 10.90
CA ALA A 56 6.43 -35.56 10.53
C ALA A 56 6.42 -34.13 11.09
N ALA A 57 6.86 -33.95 12.35
CA ALA A 57 6.95 -32.65 12.98
C ALA A 57 7.93 -31.72 12.23
N GLU A 58 9.07 -32.26 11.83
CA GLU A 58 10.08 -31.50 11.09
C GLU A 58 9.58 -31.07 9.71
N ILE A 59 8.86 -31.95 9.01
CA ILE A 59 8.25 -31.62 7.71
C ILE A 59 7.27 -30.46 7.87
N VAL A 60 6.37 -30.54 8.85
CA VAL A 60 5.37 -29.50 9.09
C VAL A 60 6.02 -28.17 9.47
N ARG A 61 7.03 -28.20 10.35
CA ARG A 61 7.75 -26.98 10.74
C ARG A 61 8.49 -26.35 9.57
N THR A 62 9.08 -27.15 8.70
CA THR A 62 9.79 -26.67 7.50
C THR A 62 8.81 -25.98 6.56
N GLU A 63 7.67 -26.61 6.28
CA GLU A 63 6.62 -26.02 5.41
C GLU A 63 6.08 -24.72 6.02
N ALA A 64 5.88 -24.69 7.32
CA ALA A 64 5.39 -23.48 8.00
C ALA A 64 6.42 -22.34 7.91
N ARG A 65 7.71 -22.63 8.10
CA ARG A 65 8.78 -21.63 7.95
C ARG A 65 8.86 -21.09 6.52
N GLU A 66 8.71 -21.95 5.54
CA GLU A 66 8.69 -21.53 4.13
C GLU A 66 7.48 -20.65 3.83
N GLY A 67 6.32 -21.00 4.37
CA GLY A 67 5.11 -20.18 4.26
C GLY A 67 5.28 -18.80 4.89
N VAL A 68 5.90 -18.71 6.05
CA VAL A 68 6.20 -17.44 6.73
C VAL A 68 7.15 -16.58 5.89
N LYS A 69 8.19 -17.19 5.31
CA LYS A 69 9.13 -16.46 4.43
C LYS A 69 8.43 -15.89 3.20
N LEU A 70 7.55 -16.67 2.58
CA LEU A 70 6.77 -16.22 1.43
C LEU A 70 5.87 -15.04 1.82
N ALA A 71 5.23 -15.12 2.97
CA ALA A 71 4.38 -14.06 3.49
C ALA A 71 5.18 -12.79 3.83
N GLU A 72 6.40 -12.94 4.37
CA GLU A 72 7.31 -11.80 4.61
C GLU A 72 7.69 -11.09 3.31
N ASN A 73 7.96 -11.84 2.25
CA ASN A 73 8.24 -11.28 0.93
C ASN A 73 7.03 -10.53 0.38
N ASN A 74 5.84 -11.07 0.54
CA ASN A 74 4.60 -10.39 0.15
C ASN A 74 4.39 -9.11 0.95
N HIS A 75 4.72 -9.12 2.24
CA HIS A 75 4.67 -7.92 3.09
C HIS A 75 5.59 -6.82 2.55
N LYS A 76 6.83 -7.15 2.20
CA LYS A 76 7.78 -6.20 1.61
C LYS A 76 7.25 -5.62 0.30
N ASN A 77 6.68 -6.47 -0.55
CA ASN A 77 6.11 -6.04 -1.82
C ASN A 77 4.93 -5.10 -1.63
N LEU A 78 4.03 -5.43 -0.69
CA LEU A 78 2.88 -4.57 -0.36
C LEU A 78 3.33 -3.21 0.19
N THR A 79 4.32 -3.20 1.07
CA THR A 79 4.88 -1.95 1.62
C THR A 79 5.41 -1.06 0.50
N ARG A 80 6.15 -1.65 -0.45
CA ARG A 80 6.66 -0.91 -1.61
C ARG A 80 5.54 -0.37 -2.49
N GLU A 81 4.50 -1.15 -2.72
CA GLU A 81 3.34 -0.71 -3.52
C GLU A 81 2.59 0.44 -2.84
N ILE A 82 2.50 0.42 -1.51
CA ILE A 82 1.90 1.53 -0.75
C ILE A 82 2.74 2.81 -0.89
N GLU A 83 4.07 2.70 -0.85
CA GLU A 83 4.96 3.84 -1.09
C GLU A 83 4.78 4.38 -2.50
N ASN A 84 4.68 3.51 -3.50
CA ASN A 84 4.41 3.89 -4.87
C ASN A 84 3.06 4.61 -5.00
N LEU A 85 2.04 4.12 -4.34
CA LEU A 85 0.73 4.77 -4.32
C LEU A 85 0.82 6.18 -3.73
N ARG A 86 1.57 6.36 -2.66
CA ARG A 86 1.78 7.69 -2.06
C ARG A 86 2.52 8.63 -2.99
N LEU A 87 3.55 8.14 -3.66
CA LEU A 87 4.32 8.94 -4.63
C LEU A 87 3.44 9.40 -5.80
N ILE A 88 2.63 8.49 -6.34
CA ILE A 88 1.68 8.81 -7.40
C ILE A 88 0.68 9.86 -6.91
N THR A 89 0.17 9.70 -5.69
CA THR A 89 -0.78 10.63 -5.08
C THR A 89 -0.16 12.02 -4.92
N GLU A 90 1.10 12.08 -4.49
CA GLU A 90 1.84 13.35 -4.37
C GLU A 90 1.99 14.05 -5.72
N GLN A 91 2.25 13.28 -6.78
CA GLN A 91 2.35 13.83 -8.13
C GLN A 91 1.03 14.44 -8.58
N TYR A 92 -0.09 13.76 -8.35
CA TYR A 92 -1.42 14.30 -8.66
C TYR A 92 -1.73 15.53 -7.81
N HIS A 93 -1.40 15.48 -6.53
CA HIS A 93 -1.62 16.62 -5.62
C HIS A 93 -0.82 17.86 -6.07
N SER A 94 0.45 17.67 -6.44
CA SER A 94 1.30 18.74 -6.93
C SER A 94 0.79 19.33 -8.25
N ALA A 95 0.35 18.47 -9.17
CA ALA A 95 -0.24 18.90 -10.44
C ALA A 95 -1.53 19.68 -10.21
N GLU A 96 -2.37 19.24 -9.28
CA GLU A 96 -3.61 19.92 -8.90
C GLU A 96 -3.31 21.30 -8.32
N LYS A 97 -2.35 21.40 -7.43
CA LYS A 97 -1.92 22.66 -6.83
C LYS A 97 -1.39 23.63 -7.88
N LYS A 98 -0.54 23.15 -8.78
CA LYS A 98 0.01 23.95 -9.86
C LYS A 98 -1.09 24.48 -10.80
N ASN A 99 -2.03 23.63 -11.19
CA ASN A 99 -3.14 24.02 -12.03
C ASN A 99 -4.01 25.09 -11.35
N SER A 100 -4.23 24.98 -10.05
CA SER A 100 -4.99 25.96 -9.28
C SER A 100 -4.25 27.30 -9.23
N GLU A 101 -2.94 27.31 -9.02
CA GLU A 101 -2.12 28.52 -9.01
C GLU A 101 -2.11 29.19 -10.39
N ASP A 102 -1.90 28.41 -11.45
CA ASP A 102 -1.92 28.91 -12.82
C ASP A 102 -3.26 29.54 -13.16
N SER A 103 -4.36 28.92 -12.79
CA SER A 103 -5.72 29.46 -13.00
C SER A 103 -5.93 30.77 -12.28
N SER A 104 -5.43 30.91 -11.05
CA SER A 104 -5.57 32.15 -10.27
C SER A 104 -4.75 33.30 -10.83
N GLN A 105 -3.72 33.03 -11.62
CA GLN A 105 -2.86 34.04 -12.23
C GLN A 105 -3.38 34.52 -13.59
N LEU A 106 -4.37 33.85 -14.17
CA LEU A 106 -4.95 34.26 -15.43
C LEU A 106 -5.82 35.51 -15.27
N PRO A 107 -5.69 36.50 -16.20
CA PRO A 107 -6.61 37.65 -16.17
C PRO A 107 -8.06 37.21 -16.39
N SER A 108 -8.97 37.84 -15.66
CA SER A 108 -10.41 37.50 -15.77
C SER A 108 -10.98 37.69 -17.16
N SER A 109 -10.40 38.58 -17.97
CA SER A 109 -10.80 38.80 -19.36
C SER A 109 -10.52 37.60 -20.27
N ILE A 110 -9.64 36.72 -19.91
CA ILE A 110 -9.31 35.50 -20.68
C ILE A 110 -10.32 34.39 -20.35
N LEU A 111 -10.91 34.42 -19.17
CA LEU A 111 -11.81 33.38 -18.67
C LEU A 111 -13.26 33.54 -19.10
N THR A 112 -13.60 34.61 -19.76
CA THR A 112 -14.95 34.88 -20.25
C THR A 112 -15.18 34.43 -21.73
#